data_cc903d8a8a5b590fc88f15644f812b97
#
_entry.id   cc903d8a8a5b590fc88f15644f812b97
#
_cell.length_a   1.000
_cell.length_b   1.000
_cell.length_c   1.000
_cell.angle_alpha   90.00
_cell.angle_beta   90.00
_cell.angle_gamma   90.00
#
_symmetry.space_group_name_H-M   'P 1'
#
loop_
_entity.id
_entity.type
_entity.pdbx_description
1 polymer ?
#
loop_
_entity_poly.entity_id
_entity_poly.type
_entity_poly.pdbx_seq_one_letter_code
_entity_poly.pdbx_strand_id
1 'polypeptide(L)'
;MKDKDRNPDGIGRRPMLQGLAATGAMAGLGWLIPDAVEAQTMNGNADVILTNGRITTMDRQNPEAQAAAIRGGRFVAVGREAEVMRLRGPQTRLIDLHGRRAIPGLIDSHMHIIRGGLNYNMELRWDGVRILADAMRMLKEQVARTPPPQWVRVVGGFTEHQFAEKRLPTLDEINQAAPDTPVFILHLYDRALLNAAALRAIGYTKDTPDPPGAEIQRDGHGNPTGLLVAKPNATILYATLAKGPKLPPEYQKNSTRHFMREMNRLGVTGVIDAGGGFQ
;
A
#
# COMPACT_ATOMS: atom_id res chain seq x y z
N MET A 1 -1.84 -3.31 58.22
CA MET A 1 -0.71 -2.43 58.58
C MET A 1 0.12 -2.19 57.31
N LYS A 2 0.10 -0.93 56.78
CA LYS A 2 0.96 -0.31 55.74
C LYS A 2 0.97 -1.00 54.35
N ASP A 3 0.18 -0.61 53.42
CA ASP A 3 0.25 0.59 52.51
C ASP A 3 1.66 0.95 52.06
N LYS A 4 1.98 0.57 50.80
CA LYS A 4 3.00 1.17 49.93
C LYS A 4 2.97 0.48 48.58
N ASP A 5 2.31 1.10 47.59
CA ASP A 5 2.77 1.14 46.22
C ASP A 5 1.99 2.24 45.48
N ARG A 6 2.50 3.45 45.57
CA ARG A 6 2.17 4.56 44.68
C ARG A 6 3.16 4.56 43.54
N ASN A 7 2.67 4.31 42.35
CA ASN A 7 3.36 4.59 41.11
C ASN A 7 3.25 6.10 40.79
N PRO A 8 4.36 6.85 40.66
CA PRO A 8 4.33 8.31 40.48
C PRO A 8 4.18 8.82 39.06
N ASP A 9 4.04 7.98 38.03
CA ASP A 9 4.11 8.43 36.62
C ASP A 9 2.82 8.31 35.81
N GLY A 10 1.68 8.39 36.47
CA GLY A 10 0.38 8.49 35.82
C GLY A 10 0.10 9.87 35.26
N ILE A 11 0.57 10.21 34.06
CA ILE A 11 0.14 11.41 33.33
C ILE A 11 -1.29 11.20 32.83
N GLY A 12 -2.24 11.62 33.65
CA GLY A 12 -3.66 11.64 33.29
C GLY A 12 -3.95 12.71 32.23
N ARG A 13 -4.67 12.32 31.19
CA ARG A 13 -5.08 13.17 30.03
C ARG A 13 -6.06 14.31 30.38
N ARG A 14 -6.29 14.64 31.63
CA ARG A 14 -7.27 15.64 32.05
C ARG A 14 -6.78 17.05 32.45
N PRO A 15 -5.49 17.41 32.54
CA PRO A 15 -5.10 18.79 32.82
C PRO A 15 -4.92 19.68 31.59
N MET A 16 -5.09 19.20 30.36
CA MET A 16 -4.85 20.03 29.15
C MET A 16 -6.05 20.90 28.72
N LEU A 17 -7.17 20.83 29.40
CA LEU A 17 -8.38 21.58 29.03
C LEU A 17 -8.83 22.64 30.05
N GLN A 18 -8.07 22.92 31.11
CA GLN A 18 -8.43 23.89 32.13
C GLN A 18 -7.46 25.08 32.28
N GLY A 19 -6.59 25.33 31.32
CA GLY A 19 -5.57 26.36 31.40
C GLY A 19 -5.75 27.57 30.48
N LEU A 20 -6.95 27.87 29.96
CA LEU A 20 -7.18 29.03 29.08
C LEU A 20 -8.44 29.82 29.47
N ALA A 21 -8.49 30.25 30.72
CA ALA A 21 -9.43 31.30 31.13
C ALA A 21 -8.78 32.13 32.21
N ALA A 22 -7.96 33.10 31.83
CA ALA A 22 -7.78 34.39 32.56
C ALA A 22 -6.79 35.30 31.83
N THR A 23 -7.29 36.53 31.61
CA THR A 23 -6.59 37.79 31.45
C THR A 23 -5.92 38.02 30.09
N GLY A 24 -6.50 38.94 29.30
CA GLY A 24 -6.26 40.32 29.41
C GLY A 24 -5.92 40.94 28.10
N ALA A 25 -6.69 41.88 27.66
CA ALA A 25 -6.51 42.82 26.59
C ALA A 25 -5.07 43.07 26.14
N MET A 26 -4.78 42.79 24.87
CA MET A 26 -3.83 43.54 24.06
C MET A 26 -4.28 43.56 22.61
N ALA A 27 -4.21 44.75 22.07
CA ALA A 27 -4.71 45.17 20.78
C ALA A 27 -4.11 44.46 19.57
N GLY A 28 -4.97 44.20 18.60
CA GLY A 28 -4.69 44.42 17.19
C GLY A 28 -3.52 43.68 16.56
N LEU A 29 -3.71 42.39 16.27
CA LEU A 29 -3.18 41.78 15.06
C LEU A 29 -4.19 40.72 14.67
N GLY A 30 -5.06 41.08 13.74
CA GLY A 30 -6.02 40.18 13.15
C GLY A 30 -5.28 39.00 12.47
N TRP A 31 -5.28 37.87 13.12
CA TRP A 31 -5.14 36.61 12.41
C TRP A 31 -6.43 36.46 11.62
N LEU A 32 -6.36 36.84 10.36
CA LEU A 32 -7.34 36.47 9.38
C LEU A 32 -7.37 34.92 9.38
N ILE A 33 -8.30 34.35 10.15
CA ILE A 33 -8.89 33.10 9.80
C ILE A 33 -9.39 33.37 8.37
N PRO A 34 -8.94 32.64 7.34
CA PRO A 34 -9.57 32.80 6.04
C PRO A 34 -11.03 32.53 6.27
N ASP A 35 -11.81 33.56 6.23
CA ASP A 35 -13.26 33.51 6.28
C ASP A 35 -13.75 32.42 5.35
N ALA A 36 -14.86 31.83 5.78
CA ALA A 36 -15.67 30.93 5.01
C ALA A 36 -15.43 31.12 3.53
N VAL A 37 -14.93 30.06 2.89
CA VAL A 37 -14.81 30.03 1.43
C VAL A 37 -16.13 30.57 0.91
N GLU A 38 -16.13 31.85 0.51
CA GLU A 38 -17.24 32.44 -0.17
C GLU A 38 -17.67 31.44 -1.20
N ALA A 39 -18.92 30.97 -1.08
CA ALA A 39 -19.59 30.33 -2.17
C ALA A 39 -19.63 31.38 -3.30
N GLN A 40 -18.50 31.54 -4.00
CA GLN A 40 -18.49 32.23 -5.26
C GLN A 40 -19.60 31.55 -6.05
N THR A 41 -20.65 32.32 -6.27
CA THR A 41 -21.67 32.01 -7.28
C THR A 41 -20.90 31.86 -8.58
N MET A 42 -20.43 30.64 -8.81
CA MET A 42 -19.62 30.29 -9.96
C MET A 42 -20.57 30.28 -11.16
N ASN A 43 -20.84 31.50 -11.71
CA ASN A 43 -21.52 31.63 -12.99
C ASN A 43 -20.68 30.94 -14.06
N GLY A 44 -21.16 29.82 -14.54
CA GLY A 44 -20.49 29.08 -15.60
C GLY A 44 -20.94 27.61 -15.66
N ASN A 45 -20.74 27.03 -16.83
CA ASN A 45 -21.10 25.65 -17.08
C ASN A 45 -20.14 24.66 -16.40
N ALA A 46 -20.61 23.45 -16.14
CA ALA A 46 -19.77 22.35 -15.66
C ALA A 46 -18.86 21.82 -16.78
N ASP A 47 -17.67 21.34 -16.43
CA ASP A 47 -16.80 20.62 -17.35
C ASP A 47 -17.32 19.20 -17.58
N VAL A 48 -17.78 18.56 -16.49
CA VAL A 48 -18.32 17.19 -16.51
C VAL A 48 -19.58 17.12 -15.67
N ILE A 49 -20.58 16.40 -16.17
CA ILE A 49 -21.75 16.02 -15.39
C ILE A 49 -21.88 14.50 -15.41
N LEU A 50 -21.93 13.90 -14.21
CA LEU A 50 -22.39 12.53 -14.01
C LEU A 50 -23.91 12.55 -13.93
N THR A 51 -24.59 11.72 -14.69
CA THR A 51 -26.06 11.69 -14.82
C THR A 51 -26.59 10.26 -14.76
N ASN A 52 -27.89 10.10 -14.53
CA ASN A 52 -28.56 8.80 -14.51
C ASN A 52 -27.86 7.79 -13.58
N GLY A 53 -27.56 8.19 -12.34
CA GLY A 53 -26.84 7.37 -11.38
C GLY A 53 -27.50 7.26 -10.01
N ARG A 54 -26.89 6.44 -9.17
CA ARG A 54 -27.16 6.36 -7.74
C ARG A 54 -25.88 6.77 -7.03
N ILE A 55 -25.74 8.05 -6.68
CA ILE A 55 -24.52 8.59 -6.11
C ILE A 55 -24.66 8.57 -4.59
N THR A 56 -23.82 7.79 -3.90
CA THR A 56 -23.70 7.85 -2.44
C THR A 56 -22.75 9.00 -2.11
N THR A 57 -23.24 10.03 -1.42
CA THR A 57 -22.51 11.27 -1.20
C THR A 57 -21.59 11.25 0.01
N MET A 58 -21.85 10.32 0.96
CA MET A 58 -21.27 10.29 2.33
C MET A 58 -21.65 11.50 3.19
N ASP A 59 -22.53 12.37 2.69
CA ASP A 59 -23.15 13.45 3.47
C ASP A 59 -24.40 12.91 4.17
N ARG A 60 -24.43 13.01 5.51
CA ARG A 60 -25.57 12.53 6.31
C ARG A 60 -26.86 13.26 6.04
N GLN A 61 -26.79 14.52 5.60
CA GLN A 61 -27.98 15.33 5.30
C GLN A 61 -28.55 15.00 3.93
N ASN A 62 -27.69 14.61 2.97
CA ASN A 62 -28.05 14.29 1.59
C ASN A 62 -27.35 13.00 1.15
N PRO A 63 -27.70 11.84 1.72
CA PRO A 63 -26.91 10.61 1.57
C PRO A 63 -26.88 10.04 0.14
N GLU A 64 -27.86 10.40 -0.68
CA GLU A 64 -27.98 9.95 -2.07
C GLU A 64 -28.30 11.08 -3.04
N ALA A 65 -27.71 11.01 -4.23
CA ALA A 65 -27.96 11.91 -5.34
C ALA A 65 -28.10 11.12 -6.65
N GLN A 66 -28.68 11.78 -7.67
CA GLN A 66 -28.86 11.20 -9.02
C GLN A 66 -27.81 11.66 -10.00
N ALA A 67 -27.25 12.85 -9.76
CA ALA A 67 -26.27 13.49 -10.63
C ALA A 67 -25.27 14.33 -9.84
N ALA A 68 -24.12 14.61 -10.46
CA ALA A 68 -23.10 15.50 -9.92
C ALA A 68 -22.46 16.31 -11.04
N ALA A 69 -22.27 17.62 -10.83
CA ALA A 69 -21.57 18.51 -11.73
C ALA A 69 -20.17 18.85 -11.18
N ILE A 70 -19.18 18.81 -12.05
CA ILE A 70 -17.77 19.06 -11.74
C ILE A 70 -17.28 20.19 -12.62
N ARG A 71 -16.55 21.14 -12.02
CA ARG A 71 -15.86 22.23 -12.69
C ARG A 71 -14.51 22.47 -12.02
N GLY A 72 -13.45 22.61 -12.82
CA GLY A 72 -12.10 22.81 -12.29
C GLY A 72 -11.67 21.73 -11.29
N GLY A 73 -12.11 20.48 -11.49
CA GLY A 73 -11.82 19.36 -10.59
C GLY A 73 -12.59 19.37 -9.25
N ARG A 74 -13.59 20.25 -9.08
CA ARG A 74 -14.39 20.37 -7.85
C ARG A 74 -15.87 20.10 -8.13
N PHE A 75 -16.56 19.48 -7.18
CA PHE A 75 -18.03 19.38 -7.24
C PHE A 75 -18.64 20.77 -7.06
N VAL A 76 -19.48 21.19 -8.03
CA VAL A 76 -20.20 22.48 -8.00
C VAL A 76 -21.70 22.27 -7.78
N ALA A 77 -22.22 21.06 -8.02
CA ALA A 77 -23.55 20.64 -7.62
C ALA A 77 -23.60 19.12 -7.46
N VAL A 78 -24.32 18.64 -6.48
CA VAL A 78 -24.62 17.22 -6.24
C VAL A 78 -26.07 17.14 -5.78
N GLY A 79 -26.92 16.35 -6.46
CA GLY A 79 -28.33 16.29 -6.11
C GLY A 79 -29.20 15.67 -7.19
N ARG A 80 -30.41 16.23 -7.35
CA ARG A 80 -31.37 15.76 -8.36
C ARG A 80 -30.85 16.09 -9.76
N GLU A 81 -31.07 15.17 -10.69
CA GLU A 81 -30.59 15.31 -12.08
C GLU A 81 -31.06 16.61 -12.73
N ALA A 82 -32.35 16.94 -12.59
CA ALA A 82 -32.94 18.15 -13.19
C ALA A 82 -32.28 19.45 -12.71
N GLU A 83 -31.78 19.47 -11.47
CA GLU A 83 -31.08 20.63 -10.91
C GLU A 83 -29.64 20.72 -11.41
N VAL A 84 -28.92 19.59 -11.40
CA VAL A 84 -27.53 19.48 -11.84
C VAL A 84 -27.40 19.77 -13.33
N MET A 85 -28.35 19.30 -14.13
CA MET A 85 -28.38 19.52 -15.60
C MET A 85 -28.52 21.00 -16.00
N ARG A 86 -28.96 21.89 -15.13
CA ARG A 86 -28.96 23.35 -15.38
C ARG A 86 -27.56 23.93 -15.58
N LEU A 87 -26.54 23.22 -15.11
CA LEU A 87 -25.12 23.59 -15.27
C LEU A 87 -24.50 23.05 -16.56
N ARG A 88 -25.29 22.38 -17.41
CA ARG A 88 -24.83 21.90 -18.70
C ARG A 88 -24.60 23.05 -19.66
N GLY A 89 -23.44 23.08 -20.31
CA GLY A 89 -23.12 23.97 -21.42
C GLY A 89 -22.69 23.20 -22.66
N PRO A 90 -22.39 23.92 -23.76
CA PRO A 90 -22.00 23.29 -25.03
C PRO A 90 -20.78 22.40 -24.95
N GLN A 91 -19.85 22.69 -24.03
CA GLN A 91 -18.59 21.96 -23.84
C GLN A 91 -18.65 20.95 -22.68
N THR A 92 -19.79 20.84 -21.99
CA THR A 92 -19.94 19.93 -20.86
C THR A 92 -19.93 18.49 -21.34
N ARG A 93 -19.00 17.69 -20.82
CA ARG A 93 -18.96 16.25 -21.01
C ARG A 93 -20.01 15.59 -20.12
N LEU A 94 -20.94 14.87 -20.72
CA LEU A 94 -21.90 14.04 -19.98
C LEU A 94 -21.36 12.61 -19.85
N ILE A 95 -21.46 12.07 -18.65
CA ILE A 95 -21.15 10.67 -18.33
C ILE A 95 -22.42 10.03 -17.79
N ASP A 96 -23.08 9.21 -18.62
CA ASP A 96 -24.22 8.42 -18.20
C ASP A 96 -23.76 7.25 -17.33
N LEU A 97 -24.24 7.18 -16.12
CA LEU A 97 -23.92 6.09 -15.18
C LEU A 97 -24.79 4.84 -15.41
N HIS A 98 -25.80 4.92 -16.30
CA HIS A 98 -26.70 3.80 -16.61
C HIS A 98 -27.34 3.16 -15.36
N GLY A 99 -27.76 3.97 -14.40
CA GLY A 99 -28.35 3.53 -13.14
C GLY A 99 -27.35 2.91 -12.15
N ARG A 100 -26.07 2.92 -12.48
CA ARG A 100 -25.04 2.35 -11.60
C ARG A 100 -24.82 3.22 -10.37
N ARG A 101 -24.32 2.56 -9.30
CA ARG A 101 -23.90 3.28 -8.10
C ARG A 101 -22.53 3.91 -8.32
N ALA A 102 -22.42 5.18 -7.94
CA ALA A 102 -21.14 5.86 -7.79
C ALA A 102 -20.90 6.17 -6.31
N ILE A 103 -19.68 6.02 -5.88
CA ILE A 103 -19.21 6.34 -4.52
C ILE A 103 -18.01 7.27 -4.62
N PRO A 104 -17.66 8.04 -3.57
CA PRO A 104 -16.38 8.70 -3.47
C PRO A 104 -15.24 7.67 -3.62
N GLY A 105 -14.14 8.07 -4.22
CA GLY A 105 -12.98 7.21 -4.35
C GLY A 105 -12.48 6.74 -2.98
N LEU A 106 -12.00 5.50 -2.91
CA LEU A 106 -11.48 4.94 -1.68
C LEU A 106 -10.16 5.62 -1.31
N ILE A 107 -9.97 5.84 -0.02
CA ILE A 107 -8.71 6.35 0.54
C ILE A 107 -8.14 5.28 1.46
N ASP A 108 -6.95 4.77 1.12
CA ASP A 108 -6.23 3.88 2.00
C ASP A 108 -5.47 4.69 3.05
N SER A 109 -5.79 4.48 4.31
CA SER A 109 -5.22 5.22 5.45
C SER A 109 -3.86 4.69 5.91
N HIS A 110 -3.39 3.55 5.39
CA HIS A 110 -2.11 2.95 5.76
C HIS A 110 -1.57 2.06 4.63
N MET A 111 -0.76 2.63 3.77
CA MET A 111 -0.12 1.92 2.67
C MET A 111 1.36 2.33 2.56
N HIS A 112 2.17 1.52 1.90
CA HIS A 112 3.54 1.85 1.53
C HIS A 112 3.64 2.02 0.01
N ILE A 113 3.01 3.07 -0.51
CA ILE A 113 2.85 3.25 -1.97
C ILE A 113 4.18 3.49 -2.68
N ILE A 114 5.11 4.21 -2.06
CA ILE A 114 6.43 4.45 -2.65
C ILE A 114 7.23 3.15 -2.64
N ARG A 115 7.44 2.55 -1.47
CA ARG A 115 8.21 1.32 -1.33
C ARG A 115 7.63 0.16 -2.14
N GLY A 116 6.32 -0.03 -2.10
CA GLY A 116 5.61 -1.06 -2.87
C GLY A 116 5.65 -0.79 -4.37
N GLY A 117 5.64 0.48 -4.78
CA GLY A 117 5.64 0.87 -6.19
C GLY A 117 6.98 0.71 -6.89
N LEU A 118 8.12 0.95 -6.19
CA LEU A 118 9.45 0.98 -6.81
C LEU A 118 9.80 -0.30 -7.59
N ASN A 119 9.34 -1.45 -7.14
CA ASN A 119 9.67 -2.75 -7.74
C ASN A 119 8.42 -3.55 -8.18
N TYR A 120 7.24 -2.94 -8.18
CA TYR A 120 5.97 -3.61 -8.47
C TYR A 120 5.99 -4.45 -9.75
N ASN A 121 6.60 -3.94 -10.83
CA ASN A 121 6.69 -4.64 -12.10
C ASN A 121 7.63 -5.87 -12.08
N MET A 122 8.51 -5.96 -11.07
CA MET A 122 9.43 -7.09 -10.89
C MET A 122 8.91 -8.15 -9.93
N GLU A 123 7.78 -7.88 -9.28
CA GLU A 123 7.23 -8.76 -8.26
C GLU A 123 6.29 -9.78 -8.90
N LEU A 124 6.58 -11.04 -8.65
CA LEU A 124 5.63 -12.12 -8.89
C LEU A 124 4.65 -12.18 -7.72
N ARG A 125 3.36 -12.20 -8.03
CA ARG A 125 2.30 -12.23 -7.03
C ARG A 125 1.55 -13.55 -7.07
N TRP A 126 1.40 -14.16 -5.90
CA TRP A 126 0.66 -15.40 -5.71
C TRP A 126 -0.71 -15.20 -5.06
N ASP A 127 -1.21 -13.95 -5.07
CA ASP A 127 -2.54 -13.64 -4.54
C ASP A 127 -3.61 -14.49 -5.25
N GLY A 128 -4.36 -15.26 -4.48
CA GLY A 128 -5.43 -16.13 -5.01
C GLY A 128 -4.97 -17.42 -5.70
N VAL A 129 -3.67 -17.71 -5.76
CA VAL A 129 -3.16 -18.99 -6.29
C VAL A 129 -3.49 -20.11 -5.30
N ARG A 130 -4.15 -21.18 -5.79
CA ARG A 130 -4.76 -22.19 -4.91
C ARG A 130 -3.93 -23.47 -4.69
N ILE A 131 -2.93 -23.72 -5.54
CA ILE A 131 -2.09 -24.93 -5.46
C ILE A 131 -0.63 -24.56 -5.71
N LEU A 132 0.29 -25.27 -5.06
CA LEU A 132 1.73 -25.03 -5.20
C LEU A 132 2.24 -25.31 -6.61
N ALA A 133 1.66 -26.28 -7.32
CA ALA A 133 2.04 -26.55 -8.71
C ALA A 133 1.86 -25.32 -9.62
N ASP A 134 0.76 -24.56 -9.45
CA ASP A 134 0.56 -23.31 -10.18
C ASP A 134 1.54 -22.23 -9.75
N ALA A 135 1.81 -22.10 -8.45
CA ALA A 135 2.81 -21.16 -7.95
C ALA A 135 4.20 -21.42 -8.54
N MET A 136 4.62 -22.68 -8.60
CA MET A 136 5.91 -23.09 -9.20
C MET A 136 5.93 -22.90 -10.71
N ARG A 137 4.83 -23.18 -11.41
CA ARG A 137 4.70 -22.87 -12.84
C ARG A 137 4.85 -21.38 -13.09
N MET A 138 4.15 -20.53 -12.35
CA MET A 138 4.27 -19.06 -12.44
C MET A 138 5.68 -18.60 -12.15
N LEU A 139 6.36 -19.19 -11.15
CA LEU A 139 7.75 -18.89 -10.84
C LEU A 139 8.65 -19.22 -12.03
N LYS A 140 8.53 -20.41 -12.62
CA LYS A 140 9.30 -20.84 -13.80
C LYS A 140 9.08 -19.92 -15.00
N GLU A 141 7.84 -19.52 -15.26
CA GLU A 141 7.50 -18.56 -16.32
C GLU A 141 8.09 -17.18 -16.06
N GLN A 142 8.11 -16.73 -14.80
CA GLN A 142 8.73 -15.46 -14.42
C GLN A 142 10.26 -15.52 -14.58
N VAL A 143 10.89 -16.61 -14.18
CA VAL A 143 12.34 -16.85 -14.39
C VAL A 143 12.71 -16.71 -15.87
N ALA A 144 11.95 -17.32 -16.77
CA ALA A 144 12.20 -17.25 -18.21
C ALA A 144 12.13 -15.83 -18.79
N ARG A 145 11.45 -14.89 -18.10
CA ARG A 145 11.29 -13.48 -18.49
C ARG A 145 12.19 -12.52 -17.72
N THR A 146 12.90 -13.01 -16.70
CA THR A 146 13.74 -12.17 -15.82
C THR A 146 15.18 -12.21 -16.33
N PRO A 147 15.69 -11.11 -16.95
CA PRO A 147 17.06 -11.10 -17.44
C PRO A 147 18.06 -10.94 -16.30
N PRO A 148 19.25 -11.54 -16.38
CA PRO A 148 20.33 -11.25 -15.47
C PRO A 148 20.70 -9.75 -15.47
N PRO A 149 21.11 -9.19 -14.33
CA PRO A 149 21.31 -9.79 -13.03
C PRO A 149 20.05 -9.77 -12.12
N GLN A 150 18.87 -9.50 -12.67
CA GLN A 150 17.65 -9.33 -11.90
C GLN A 150 17.21 -10.62 -11.18
N TRP A 151 16.56 -10.44 -10.04
CA TRP A 151 16.00 -11.51 -9.22
C TRP A 151 14.51 -11.66 -9.47
N VAL A 152 13.98 -12.85 -9.32
CA VAL A 152 12.55 -13.04 -9.15
C VAL A 152 12.22 -12.79 -7.67
N ARG A 153 11.30 -11.87 -7.45
CA ARG A 153 10.81 -11.51 -6.11
C ARG A 153 9.36 -11.92 -6.01
N VAL A 154 9.03 -12.79 -5.07
CA VAL A 154 7.64 -13.07 -4.71
C VAL A 154 7.33 -12.28 -3.46
N VAL A 155 6.52 -11.26 -3.61
CA VAL A 155 6.15 -10.34 -2.53
C VAL A 155 4.64 -10.14 -2.60
N GLY A 156 3.98 -9.99 -1.48
CA GLY A 156 2.54 -9.73 -1.45
C GLY A 156 1.81 -10.52 -0.40
N GLY A 157 0.50 -10.45 -0.47
CA GLY A 157 -0.41 -10.96 0.55
C GLY A 157 -0.77 -12.43 0.39
N PHE A 158 0.18 -13.32 0.16
CA PHE A 158 -0.09 -14.76 0.13
C PHE A 158 0.26 -15.43 1.46
N THR A 159 -0.38 -16.54 1.77
CA THR A 159 -0.05 -17.42 2.88
C THR A 159 -0.13 -18.89 2.46
N GLU A 160 0.53 -19.79 3.21
CA GLU A 160 0.42 -21.23 3.02
C GLU A 160 -1.01 -21.76 3.10
N HIS A 161 -1.89 -21.05 3.82
CA HIS A 161 -3.27 -21.47 4.02
C HIS A 161 -4.14 -21.36 2.75
N GLN A 162 -3.73 -20.56 1.77
CA GLN A 162 -4.44 -20.47 0.50
C GLN A 162 -4.19 -21.67 -0.41
N PHE A 163 -3.03 -22.33 -0.25
CA PHE A 163 -2.71 -23.53 -1.04
C PHE A 163 -3.44 -24.76 -0.54
N ALA A 164 -3.85 -25.63 -1.45
CA ALA A 164 -4.48 -26.90 -1.10
C ALA A 164 -3.57 -27.78 -0.23
N GLU A 165 -2.26 -27.69 -0.46
CA GLU A 165 -1.21 -28.42 0.27
C GLU A 165 -0.97 -27.88 1.69
N LYS A 166 -1.53 -26.72 2.05
CA LYS A 166 -1.40 -26.06 3.38
C LYS A 166 0.04 -25.90 3.87
N ARG A 167 0.97 -25.67 2.96
CA ARG A 167 2.39 -25.45 3.25
C ARG A 167 3.00 -24.44 2.30
N LEU A 168 4.14 -23.90 2.66
CA LEU A 168 5.01 -23.16 1.75
C LEU A 168 5.72 -24.14 0.77
N PRO A 169 6.23 -23.64 -0.37
CA PRO A 169 7.07 -24.45 -1.24
C PRO A 169 8.34 -24.86 -0.51
N THR A 170 8.86 -26.03 -0.83
CA THR A 170 10.17 -26.48 -0.36
C THR A 170 11.28 -25.80 -1.15
N LEU A 171 12.48 -25.76 -0.58
CA LEU A 171 13.64 -25.20 -1.30
C LEU A 171 13.97 -25.99 -2.56
N ASP A 172 13.75 -27.30 -2.55
CA ASP A 172 13.95 -28.15 -3.74
C ASP A 172 12.97 -27.77 -4.86
N GLU A 173 11.69 -27.54 -4.54
CA GLU A 173 10.70 -27.07 -5.51
C GLU A 173 11.10 -25.72 -6.12
N ILE A 174 11.59 -24.79 -5.28
CA ILE A 174 12.06 -23.48 -5.74
C ILE A 174 13.32 -23.65 -6.61
N ASN A 175 14.29 -24.46 -6.19
CA ASN A 175 15.51 -24.73 -6.95
C ASN A 175 15.23 -25.39 -8.31
N GLN A 176 14.26 -26.30 -8.38
CA GLN A 176 13.84 -26.91 -9.64
C GLN A 176 13.18 -25.92 -10.59
N ALA A 177 12.38 -24.99 -10.06
CA ALA A 177 11.74 -23.95 -10.86
C ALA A 177 12.72 -22.86 -11.32
N ALA A 178 13.78 -22.61 -10.55
CA ALA A 178 14.75 -21.53 -10.76
C ALA A 178 16.16 -21.97 -10.35
N PRO A 179 16.86 -22.82 -11.13
CA PRO A 179 18.17 -23.35 -10.73
C PRO A 179 19.27 -22.26 -10.70
N ASP A 180 19.22 -21.30 -11.62
CA ASP A 180 20.30 -20.31 -11.84
C ASP A 180 19.87 -18.87 -11.56
N THR A 181 18.59 -18.57 -11.62
CA THR A 181 18.06 -17.23 -11.32
C THR A 181 17.81 -17.08 -9.81
N PRO A 182 18.38 -16.05 -9.16
CA PRO A 182 18.11 -15.80 -7.76
C PRO A 182 16.62 -15.54 -7.49
N VAL A 183 16.08 -16.22 -6.49
CA VAL A 183 14.68 -16.09 -6.06
C VAL A 183 14.62 -15.70 -4.59
N PHE A 184 13.79 -14.70 -4.29
CA PHE A 184 13.46 -14.27 -2.95
C PHE A 184 11.94 -14.30 -2.76
N ILE A 185 11.45 -15.13 -1.86
CA ILE A 185 10.04 -15.27 -1.53
C ILE A 185 9.80 -14.72 -0.13
N LEU A 186 9.14 -13.57 -0.02
CA LEU A 186 8.76 -12.98 1.25
C LEU A 186 7.43 -13.56 1.71
N HIS A 187 7.41 -14.18 2.88
CA HIS A 187 6.19 -14.64 3.53
C HIS A 187 5.85 -13.71 4.68
N LEU A 188 4.86 -12.83 4.47
CA LEU A 188 4.44 -11.81 5.44
C LEU A 188 5.65 -11.01 5.96
N TYR A 189 5.82 -10.93 7.28
CA TYR A 189 6.95 -10.26 7.93
C TYR A 189 7.73 -11.21 8.84
N ASP A 190 7.50 -12.51 8.73
CA ASP A 190 8.07 -13.50 9.64
C ASP A 190 9.20 -14.33 9.02
N ARG A 191 9.18 -14.56 7.72
CA ARG A 191 10.21 -15.37 7.06
C ARG A 191 10.40 -15.01 5.58
N ALA A 192 11.54 -15.44 5.03
CA ALA A 192 11.78 -15.45 3.59
C ALA A 192 12.44 -16.75 3.16
N LEU A 193 12.13 -17.20 1.94
CA LEU A 193 12.75 -18.33 1.30
C LEU A 193 13.64 -17.86 0.16
N LEU A 194 14.87 -18.33 0.15
CA LEU A 194 15.87 -18.06 -0.88
C LEU A 194 16.29 -19.39 -1.53
N ASN A 195 16.36 -19.41 -2.85
CA ASN A 195 16.93 -20.57 -3.54
C ASN A 195 18.46 -20.56 -3.46
N ALA A 196 19.09 -21.64 -3.90
CA ALA A 196 20.55 -21.77 -3.89
C ALA A 196 21.26 -20.65 -4.69
N ALA A 197 20.69 -20.20 -5.80
CA ALA A 197 21.22 -19.08 -6.59
C ALA A 197 21.20 -17.75 -5.81
N ALA A 198 20.13 -17.49 -5.05
CA ALA A 198 20.06 -16.30 -4.20
C ALA A 198 21.06 -16.36 -3.04
N LEU A 199 21.22 -17.53 -2.39
CA LEU A 199 22.23 -17.71 -1.33
C LEU A 199 23.64 -17.42 -1.85
N ARG A 200 23.98 -17.92 -3.04
CA ARG A 200 25.29 -17.60 -3.68
C ARG A 200 25.42 -16.11 -3.96
N ALA A 201 24.38 -15.48 -4.48
CA ALA A 201 24.41 -14.07 -4.86
C ALA A 201 24.59 -13.11 -3.66
N ILE A 202 24.03 -13.46 -2.49
CA ILE A 202 24.16 -12.64 -1.28
C ILE A 202 25.40 -12.97 -0.43
N GLY A 203 26.05 -14.10 -0.71
CA GLY A 203 27.25 -14.54 -0.01
C GLY A 203 27.00 -15.06 1.41
N TYR A 204 25.83 -15.60 1.72
CA TYR A 204 25.60 -16.22 3.02
C TYR A 204 26.27 -17.60 3.07
N THR A 205 27.07 -17.81 4.10
CA THR A 205 27.84 -19.03 4.35
C THR A 205 27.58 -19.55 5.75
N LYS A 206 28.18 -20.69 6.09
CA LYS A 206 28.15 -21.24 7.45
C LYS A 206 28.72 -20.28 8.49
N ASP A 207 29.65 -19.40 8.08
CA ASP A 207 30.34 -18.43 8.95
C ASP A 207 29.63 -17.09 9.05
N THR A 208 28.52 -16.88 8.30
CA THR A 208 27.72 -15.67 8.38
C THR A 208 26.94 -15.64 9.70
N PRO A 209 27.15 -14.64 10.57
CA PRO A 209 26.46 -14.60 11.86
C PRO A 209 24.96 -14.29 11.70
N ASP A 210 24.18 -14.80 12.63
CA ASP A 210 22.77 -14.41 12.73
C ASP A 210 22.67 -12.95 13.19
N PRO A 211 21.88 -12.11 12.52
CA PRO A 211 21.64 -10.75 12.99
C PRO A 211 20.81 -10.73 14.29
N PRO A 212 20.95 -9.70 15.14
CA PRO A 212 20.16 -9.58 16.35
C PRO A 212 18.64 -9.64 16.07
N GLY A 213 17.93 -10.55 16.75
CA GLY A 213 16.49 -10.74 16.59
C GLY A 213 16.07 -11.41 15.27
N ALA A 214 16.98 -12.17 14.66
CA ALA A 214 16.71 -12.92 13.43
C ALA A 214 17.57 -14.18 13.35
N GLU A 215 17.25 -15.07 12.42
CA GLU A 215 17.97 -16.33 12.20
C GLU A 215 18.17 -16.60 10.72
N ILE A 216 19.37 -17.04 10.37
CA ILE A 216 19.66 -17.72 9.10
C ILE A 216 19.59 -19.22 9.41
N GLN A 217 18.51 -19.89 9.01
CA GLN A 217 18.37 -21.31 9.29
C GLN A 217 19.48 -22.13 8.61
N ARG A 218 20.04 -23.13 9.35
CA ARG A 218 21.13 -23.97 8.89
C ARG A 218 20.75 -25.45 8.95
N ASP A 219 21.37 -26.24 8.08
CA ASP A 219 21.31 -27.69 8.10
C ASP A 219 22.21 -28.28 9.21
N GLY A 220 22.24 -29.61 9.32
CA GLY A 220 23.08 -30.32 10.28
C GLY A 220 24.59 -30.16 10.08
N HIS A 221 25.03 -29.61 8.96
CA HIS A 221 26.44 -29.29 8.63
C HIS A 221 26.76 -27.80 8.80
N GLY A 222 25.78 -27.00 9.25
CA GLY A 222 25.93 -25.55 9.46
C GLY A 222 25.70 -24.70 8.21
N ASN A 223 25.35 -25.28 7.06
CA ASN A 223 25.13 -24.51 5.83
C ASN A 223 23.75 -23.85 5.85
N PRO A 224 23.64 -22.58 5.35
CA PRO A 224 22.33 -21.93 5.20
C PRO A 224 21.38 -22.75 4.32
N THR A 225 20.18 -22.99 4.83
CA THR A 225 19.14 -23.72 4.09
C THR A 225 18.40 -22.84 3.08
N GLY A 226 18.52 -21.51 3.17
CA GLY A 226 17.75 -20.54 2.41
C GLY A 226 16.54 -20.00 3.16
N LEU A 227 16.20 -20.53 4.32
CA LEU A 227 15.15 -19.97 5.17
C LEU A 227 15.73 -18.91 6.11
N LEU A 228 15.19 -17.69 6.01
CA LEU A 228 15.43 -16.58 6.95
C LEU A 228 14.21 -16.42 7.85
N VAL A 229 14.43 -16.24 9.15
CA VAL A 229 13.35 -16.11 10.14
C VAL A 229 13.52 -14.85 10.96
N ALA A 230 12.47 -14.03 11.04
CA ALA A 230 12.39 -12.89 11.95
C ALA A 230 12.08 -13.37 13.39
N LYS A 231 12.82 -12.84 14.42
CA LYS A 231 12.66 -13.23 15.84
C LYS A 231 12.79 -12.03 16.79
N PRO A 232 11.87 -11.11 16.87
CA PRO A 232 10.81 -10.71 15.96
C PRO A 232 11.25 -9.69 14.90
N ASN A 233 12.54 -9.43 14.76
CA ASN A 233 13.08 -8.37 13.90
C ASN A 233 13.08 -8.79 12.42
N ALA A 234 12.20 -8.20 11.62
CA ALA A 234 12.10 -8.44 10.19
C ALA A 234 13.22 -7.77 9.36
N THR A 235 14.15 -7.06 9.98
CA THR A 235 15.22 -6.33 9.27
C THR A 235 16.05 -7.26 8.37
N ILE A 236 16.31 -8.51 8.80
CA ILE A 236 17.05 -9.48 7.99
C ILE A 236 16.38 -9.70 6.62
N LEU A 237 15.05 -9.74 6.57
CA LEU A 237 14.29 -10.01 5.36
C LEU A 237 14.50 -8.87 4.35
N TYR A 238 14.36 -7.64 4.81
CA TYR A 238 14.53 -6.44 3.98
C TYR A 238 15.98 -6.16 3.63
N ALA A 239 16.90 -6.32 4.59
CA ALA A 239 18.33 -6.16 4.34
C ALA A 239 18.85 -7.18 3.32
N THR A 240 18.30 -8.40 3.32
CA THR A 240 18.63 -9.41 2.32
C THR A 240 18.05 -9.05 0.95
N LEU A 241 16.77 -8.64 0.90
CA LEU A 241 16.15 -8.20 -0.35
C LEU A 241 16.88 -7.00 -0.96
N ALA A 242 17.36 -6.08 -0.14
CA ALA A 242 18.11 -4.89 -0.57
C ALA A 242 19.48 -5.21 -1.19
N LYS A 243 20.03 -6.42 -0.98
CA LYS A 243 21.25 -6.89 -1.67
C LYS A 243 21.00 -7.23 -3.14
N GLY A 244 19.74 -7.44 -3.52
CA GLY A 244 19.37 -7.68 -4.91
C GLY A 244 19.56 -6.44 -5.79
N PRO A 245 19.65 -6.63 -7.11
CA PRO A 245 19.80 -5.54 -8.06
C PRO A 245 18.66 -4.53 -7.98
N LYS A 246 19.00 -3.24 -8.05
CA LYS A 246 18.02 -2.16 -8.09
C LYS A 246 17.62 -1.87 -9.53
N LEU A 247 16.38 -1.51 -9.75
CA LEU A 247 15.93 -0.98 -11.03
C LEU A 247 16.50 0.42 -11.27
N PRO A 248 16.84 0.78 -12.51
CA PRO A 248 17.15 2.17 -12.86
C PRO A 248 15.99 3.12 -12.50
N PRO A 249 16.25 4.40 -12.16
CA PRO A 249 15.23 5.32 -11.69
C PRO A 249 14.00 5.46 -12.59
N GLU A 250 14.18 5.44 -13.91
CA GLU A 250 13.07 5.53 -14.87
C GLU A 250 12.17 4.28 -14.83
N TYR A 251 12.76 3.11 -14.63
CA TYR A 251 12.00 1.87 -14.44
C TYR A 251 11.24 1.87 -13.11
N GLN A 252 11.84 2.40 -12.04
CA GLN A 252 11.17 2.58 -10.75
C GLN A 252 9.96 3.52 -10.85
N LYS A 253 10.10 4.65 -11.57
CA LYS A 253 8.97 5.57 -11.84
C LYS A 253 7.85 4.87 -12.61
N ASN A 254 8.18 4.11 -13.66
CA ASN A 254 7.20 3.37 -14.43
C ASN A 254 6.52 2.29 -13.58
N SER A 255 7.28 1.57 -12.77
CA SER A 255 6.77 0.59 -11.83
C SER A 255 5.77 1.21 -10.85
N THR A 256 6.13 2.35 -10.24
CA THR A 256 5.24 3.09 -9.34
C THR A 256 3.96 3.56 -10.05
N ARG A 257 4.07 4.06 -11.30
CA ARG A 257 2.89 4.44 -12.09
C ARG A 257 1.96 3.25 -12.36
N HIS A 258 2.50 2.07 -12.63
CA HIS A 258 1.70 0.86 -12.82
C HIS A 258 1.02 0.44 -11.52
N PHE A 259 1.71 0.52 -10.39
CA PHE A 259 1.12 0.27 -9.08
C PHE A 259 -0.05 1.22 -8.81
N MET A 260 0.13 2.52 -9.03
CA MET A 260 -0.93 3.51 -8.87
C MET A 260 -2.13 3.26 -9.81
N ARG A 261 -1.88 2.83 -11.04
CA ARG A 261 -2.97 2.44 -11.95
C ARG A 261 -3.76 1.25 -11.44
N GLU A 262 -3.08 0.26 -10.86
CA GLU A 262 -3.76 -0.89 -10.26
C GLU A 262 -4.59 -0.46 -9.05
N MET A 263 -4.09 0.44 -8.21
CA MET A 263 -4.87 1.03 -7.12
C MET A 263 -6.12 1.74 -7.65
N ASN A 264 -5.97 2.56 -8.69
CA ASN A 264 -7.13 3.23 -9.31
C ASN A 264 -8.12 2.22 -9.89
N ARG A 265 -7.67 1.13 -10.53
CA ARG A 265 -8.54 0.06 -11.02
C ARG A 265 -9.39 -0.57 -9.90
N LEU A 266 -8.85 -0.63 -8.70
CA LEU A 266 -9.53 -1.12 -7.49
C LEU A 266 -10.36 -0.04 -6.78
N GLY A 267 -10.41 1.20 -7.34
CA GLY A 267 -11.19 2.30 -6.78
C GLY A 267 -10.46 3.13 -5.73
N VAL A 268 -9.20 2.86 -5.45
CA VAL A 268 -8.37 3.67 -4.54
C VAL A 268 -7.91 4.93 -5.28
N THR A 269 -8.25 6.11 -4.76
CA THR A 269 -7.94 7.42 -5.37
C THR A 269 -7.05 8.28 -4.50
N GLY A 270 -6.88 7.91 -3.24
CA GLY A 270 -5.98 8.56 -2.29
C GLY A 270 -5.33 7.55 -1.37
N VAL A 271 -4.12 7.86 -0.92
CA VAL A 271 -3.39 7.02 0.03
C VAL A 271 -2.66 7.87 1.04
N ILE A 272 -2.52 7.37 2.26
CA ILE A 272 -1.59 7.88 3.25
C ILE A 272 -0.42 6.91 3.30
N ASP A 273 0.75 7.34 2.80
CA ASP A 273 1.96 6.53 2.91
C ASP A 273 2.40 6.48 4.37
N ALA A 274 2.38 5.28 4.94
CA ALA A 274 2.71 5.05 6.34
C ALA A 274 4.21 5.20 6.64
N GLY A 275 4.99 5.63 5.67
CA GLY A 275 6.41 5.80 5.78
C GLY A 275 7.18 4.47 5.67
N GLY A 276 8.42 4.49 6.08
CA GLY A 276 9.38 3.40 5.98
C GLY A 276 10.61 3.79 5.19
N GLY A 277 11.72 3.08 5.42
CA GLY A 277 12.95 3.36 4.70
C GLY A 277 12.77 3.21 3.20
N PHE A 278 13.13 4.25 2.48
CA PHE A 278 13.26 4.19 1.03
C PHE A 278 14.64 3.59 0.73
N GLN A 279 14.66 2.40 0.18
CA GLN A 279 15.91 1.70 -0.15
C GLN A 279 16.16 1.70 -1.65
#